data_9618b2d588a59ff8bb3dbd30932420d6
#
_entry.id   9618b2d588a59ff8bb3dbd30932420d6
#
_cell.length_a   1.000
_cell.length_b   1.000
_cell.length_c   1.000
_cell.angle_alpha   90.00
_cell.angle_beta   90.00
_cell.angle_gamma   90.00
#
_symmetry.space_group_name_H-M   'P 1'
#
loop_
_entity.id
_entity.type
_entity.pdbx_description
1 polymer ?
#
loop_
_entity_poly.entity_id
_entity_poly.type
_entity_poly.pdbx_seq_one_letter_code
_entity_poly.pdbx_strand_id
1 'polypeptide(L)'
;GIAFTDGDKIRVQNMNRAKKNLATYAYSESTSKWNTSDALYWGVQPTNTFNAWYPATSAYDSFTIPTDQTAGTDTADWMTATTSANRANGAVNLSFNHNLAKVTITIDKWENEYLENERVISSLELSSLSGVMSYNSTLSGDNQAKWVKTYTKDANKSFVAIIAPGTYASATNIMQVYVNGSTTPLAVKTRSNLTVEAGKAYSFKLAIGKDLATITSSVTVGDWGDVDLDNQNATQQ
;
A
#
# COMPACT_ATOMS: atom_id res chain seq x y z
N GLY A 1 -7.41 -6.81 -9.49
CA GLY A 1 -6.10 -7.22 -9.05
C GLY A 1 -5.06 -6.19 -9.44
N ILE A 2 -4.11 -5.94 -8.60
CA ILE A 2 -2.96 -5.11 -8.96
C ILE A 2 -2.02 -6.03 -9.73
N ALA A 3 -1.78 -5.71 -11.00
CA ALA A 3 -0.75 -6.36 -11.78
C ALA A 3 0.56 -5.59 -11.59
N PHE A 4 1.67 -6.31 -11.49
CA PHE A 4 2.99 -5.69 -11.58
C PHE A 4 3.19 -5.09 -12.97
N THR A 5 3.87 -3.96 -13.03
CA THR A 5 4.17 -3.21 -14.24
C THR A 5 5.62 -3.40 -14.65
N ASP A 6 5.95 -3.08 -15.90
CA ASP A 6 7.30 -3.22 -16.40
C ASP A 6 8.31 -2.45 -15.55
N GLY A 7 9.36 -3.13 -15.11
CA GLY A 7 10.40 -2.58 -14.26
C GLY A 7 10.14 -2.65 -12.74
N ASP A 8 8.97 -3.09 -12.28
CA ASP A 8 8.72 -3.37 -10.86
C ASP A 8 9.75 -4.37 -10.32
N LYS A 9 10.20 -4.13 -9.09
CA LYS A 9 11.26 -4.95 -8.48
C LYS A 9 10.83 -5.53 -7.16
N ILE A 10 11.06 -6.84 -7.02
CA ILE A 10 10.92 -7.57 -5.76
C ILE A 10 12.28 -8.06 -5.28
N ARG A 11 12.40 -8.31 -3.98
CA ARG A 11 13.49 -9.09 -3.42
C ARG A 11 13.00 -10.46 -3.00
N VAL A 12 13.87 -11.46 -3.21
CA VAL A 12 13.61 -12.85 -2.82
C VAL A 12 14.80 -13.35 -2.03
N GLN A 13 14.55 -13.92 -0.84
CA GLN A 13 15.55 -14.45 0.05
C GLN A 13 15.28 -15.93 0.35
N ASN A 14 16.29 -16.78 0.12
CA ASN A 14 16.26 -18.16 0.59
C ASN A 14 16.72 -18.22 2.05
N MET A 15 15.82 -18.57 2.94
CA MET A 15 16.06 -18.62 4.39
C MET A 15 16.93 -19.82 4.83
N ASN A 16 17.14 -20.79 3.97
CA ASN A 16 17.94 -22.01 4.24
C ASN A 16 19.41 -21.87 3.80
N ARG A 17 19.84 -20.64 3.47
CA ARG A 17 21.23 -20.35 3.08
C ARG A 17 21.77 -19.13 3.80
N ALA A 18 23.08 -19.15 4.07
CA ALA A 18 23.79 -18.00 4.65
C ALA A 18 24.44 -17.10 3.58
N LYS A 19 24.71 -17.61 2.39
CA LYS A 19 25.39 -16.88 1.28
C LYS A 19 24.67 -17.12 -0.03
N LYS A 20 24.72 -16.12 -0.93
CA LYS A 20 24.03 -16.16 -2.23
C LYS A 20 22.56 -16.54 -2.08
N ASN A 21 21.94 -15.96 -1.07
CA ASN A 21 20.60 -16.26 -0.63
C ASN A 21 19.60 -15.15 -0.89
N LEU A 22 20.03 -14.06 -1.54
CA LEU A 22 19.21 -12.87 -1.80
C LEU A 22 19.40 -12.43 -3.25
N ALA A 23 18.29 -12.18 -3.94
CA ALA A 23 18.28 -11.66 -5.30
C ALA A 23 17.21 -10.60 -5.49
N THR A 24 17.47 -9.65 -6.38
CA THR A 24 16.48 -8.69 -6.88
C THR A 24 15.99 -9.16 -8.24
N TYR A 25 14.68 -9.28 -8.37
CA TYR A 25 14.02 -9.62 -9.63
C TYR A 25 13.29 -8.40 -10.17
N ALA A 26 13.41 -8.14 -11.46
CA ALA A 26 12.65 -7.12 -12.16
C ALA A 26 11.60 -7.78 -13.07
N TYR A 27 10.38 -7.27 -13.04
CA TYR A 27 9.30 -7.71 -13.89
C TYR A 27 9.50 -7.18 -15.32
N SER A 28 9.25 -8.02 -16.31
CA SER A 28 9.20 -7.63 -17.71
C SER A 28 7.82 -7.93 -18.27
N GLU A 29 7.06 -6.90 -18.58
CA GLU A 29 5.71 -7.01 -19.13
C GLU A 29 5.72 -7.69 -20.50
N SER A 30 6.72 -7.39 -21.35
CA SER A 30 6.84 -7.96 -22.69
C SER A 30 7.01 -9.48 -22.71
N THR A 31 7.58 -10.06 -21.66
CA THR A 31 7.78 -11.51 -21.50
C THR A 31 6.90 -12.12 -20.44
N SER A 32 6.22 -11.30 -19.63
CA SER A 32 5.48 -11.69 -18.44
C SER A 32 6.33 -12.51 -17.45
N LYS A 33 7.63 -12.13 -17.32
CA LYS A 33 8.61 -12.88 -16.51
C LYS A 33 9.36 -11.95 -15.55
N TRP A 34 9.79 -12.55 -14.46
CA TRP A 34 10.72 -11.95 -13.52
C TRP A 34 12.14 -12.34 -13.87
N ASN A 35 13.03 -11.36 -14.04
CA ASN A 35 14.41 -11.55 -14.46
C ASN A 35 15.36 -11.04 -13.37
N THR A 36 16.47 -11.74 -13.20
CA THR A 36 17.54 -11.34 -12.29
C THR A 36 18.91 -11.61 -12.90
N SER A 37 19.88 -10.75 -12.55
CA SER A 37 21.31 -11.00 -12.78
C SER A 37 22.00 -11.51 -11.50
N ASP A 38 21.28 -11.56 -10.38
CA ASP A 38 21.82 -11.99 -9.10
C ASP A 38 21.87 -13.53 -9.01
N ALA A 39 22.79 -14.02 -8.19
CA ALA A 39 22.90 -15.44 -7.91
C ALA A 39 22.07 -15.81 -6.67
N LEU A 40 20.90 -16.41 -6.88
CA LEU A 40 20.07 -17.00 -5.84
C LEU A 40 20.11 -18.53 -6.00
N TYR A 41 20.59 -19.22 -4.98
CA TYR A 41 20.76 -20.67 -5.02
C TYR A 41 19.84 -21.39 -4.04
N TRP A 42 19.51 -22.62 -4.39
CA TRP A 42 18.88 -23.58 -3.47
C TRP A 42 19.83 -23.95 -2.32
N GLY A 43 19.27 -24.14 -1.13
CA GLY A 43 19.97 -24.75 -0.01
C GLY A 43 20.15 -26.25 -0.21
N VAL A 44 20.92 -26.87 0.68
CA VAL A 44 21.20 -28.32 0.63
C VAL A 44 19.96 -29.16 0.99
N GLN A 45 19.01 -28.60 1.71
CA GLN A 45 17.78 -29.28 2.08
C GLN A 45 16.87 -29.50 0.87
N PRO A 46 16.08 -30.59 0.84
CA PRO A 46 15.11 -30.85 -0.22
C PRO A 46 14.06 -29.74 -0.34
N THR A 47 13.60 -29.23 0.81
CA THR A 47 12.65 -28.11 0.89
C THR A 47 13.34 -26.87 1.43
N ASN A 48 13.13 -25.74 0.76
CA ASN A 48 13.64 -24.44 1.17
C ASN A 48 12.49 -23.46 1.36
N THR A 49 12.63 -22.57 2.34
CA THR A 49 11.70 -21.49 2.60
C THR A 49 12.23 -20.20 1.98
N PHE A 50 11.38 -19.51 1.25
CA PHE A 50 11.68 -18.23 0.61
C PHE A 50 10.79 -17.15 1.18
N ASN A 51 11.41 -16.02 1.56
CA ASN A 51 10.73 -14.77 1.85
C ASN A 51 10.91 -13.84 0.67
N ALA A 52 9.86 -13.12 0.30
CA ALA A 52 9.92 -12.11 -0.75
C ALA A 52 9.18 -10.84 -0.32
N TRP A 53 9.57 -9.70 -0.88
CA TRP A 53 8.94 -8.42 -0.57
C TRP A 53 8.99 -7.43 -1.74
N TYR A 54 8.04 -6.53 -1.74
CA TYR A 54 7.90 -5.38 -2.63
C TYR A 54 7.57 -4.13 -1.79
N PRO A 55 8.06 -2.95 -2.16
CA PRO A 55 9.08 -2.71 -3.18
C PRO A 55 10.45 -3.25 -2.76
N ALA A 56 11.32 -3.56 -3.72
CA ALA A 56 12.65 -4.13 -3.46
C ALA A 56 13.55 -3.24 -2.60
N THR A 57 13.26 -1.96 -2.52
CA THR A 57 13.95 -0.96 -1.67
C THR A 57 13.56 -1.02 -0.21
N SER A 58 12.51 -1.77 0.13
CA SER A 58 12.05 -2.01 1.51
C SER A 58 12.73 -3.23 2.14
N ALA A 59 12.16 -3.74 3.24
CA ALA A 59 12.56 -4.97 3.89
C ALA A 59 11.36 -5.91 4.04
N TYR A 60 11.62 -7.18 4.29
CA TYR A 60 10.58 -8.17 4.56
C TYR A 60 9.88 -7.92 5.91
N ASP A 61 10.64 -7.53 6.92
CA ASP A 61 10.24 -7.45 8.32
C ASP A 61 9.92 -6.03 8.79
N SER A 62 10.18 -5.00 7.98
CA SER A 62 9.84 -3.63 8.31
C SER A 62 9.63 -2.74 7.10
N PHE A 63 8.78 -1.71 7.28
CA PHE A 63 8.47 -0.75 6.25
C PHE A 63 8.14 0.63 6.83
N THR A 64 8.79 1.66 6.30
CA THR A 64 8.43 3.05 6.58
C THR A 64 7.43 3.54 5.54
N ILE A 65 6.24 3.91 5.98
CA ILE A 65 5.18 4.40 5.09
C ILE A 65 5.56 5.81 4.59
N PRO A 66 5.65 6.02 3.27
CA PRO A 66 5.89 7.35 2.72
C PRO A 66 4.79 8.33 3.13
N THR A 67 5.15 9.45 3.72
CA THR A 67 4.19 10.51 4.10
C THR A 67 3.85 11.43 2.94
N ASP A 68 4.62 11.41 1.87
CA ASP A 68 4.31 12.08 0.62
C ASP A 68 4.09 11.03 -0.48
N GLN A 69 2.83 10.83 -0.85
CA GLN A 69 2.42 9.90 -1.90
C GLN A 69 1.89 10.65 -3.14
N THR A 70 2.15 11.95 -3.26
CA THR A 70 1.62 12.79 -4.35
C THR A 70 2.10 12.36 -5.74
N ALA A 71 3.27 11.73 -5.83
CA ALA A 71 3.82 11.19 -7.09
C ALA A 71 3.20 9.83 -7.51
N GLY A 72 2.47 9.17 -6.61
CA GLY A 72 1.88 7.86 -6.83
C GLY A 72 1.93 7.01 -5.56
N THR A 73 1.24 5.88 -5.58
CA THR A 73 1.12 4.99 -4.42
C THR A 73 1.94 3.71 -4.52
N ASP A 74 2.60 3.43 -5.65
CA ASP A 74 3.28 2.16 -5.90
C ASP A 74 4.41 1.91 -4.89
N THR A 75 5.21 2.94 -4.57
CA THR A 75 6.29 2.83 -3.58
C THR A 75 5.80 2.71 -2.14
N ALA A 76 4.52 2.99 -1.88
CA ALA A 76 3.88 2.85 -0.58
C ALA A 76 3.21 1.48 -0.40
N ASP A 77 3.08 0.69 -1.45
CA ASP A 77 2.43 -0.62 -1.42
C ASP A 77 3.40 -1.70 -0.92
N TRP A 78 3.48 -1.85 0.39
CA TRP A 78 4.31 -2.87 0.99
C TRP A 78 3.63 -4.22 0.97
N MET A 79 4.21 -5.14 0.18
CA MET A 79 3.75 -6.52 0.06
C MET A 79 4.82 -7.50 0.50
N THR A 80 4.40 -8.62 1.09
CA THR A 80 5.28 -9.72 1.48
C THR A 80 4.70 -11.07 1.05
N ALA A 81 5.61 -12.01 0.79
CA ALA A 81 5.26 -13.40 0.52
C ALA A 81 6.22 -14.33 1.27
N THR A 82 5.72 -15.46 1.73
CA THR A 82 6.52 -16.56 2.24
C THR A 82 6.01 -17.86 1.63
N THR A 83 6.93 -18.66 1.10
CA THR A 83 6.59 -19.95 0.53
C THR A 83 7.68 -20.98 0.83
N SER A 84 7.30 -22.25 0.85
CA SER A 84 8.23 -23.38 0.88
C SER A 84 8.16 -24.10 -0.45
N ALA A 85 9.32 -24.36 -1.05
CA ALA A 85 9.42 -25.01 -2.34
C ALA A 85 10.40 -26.19 -2.28
N ASN A 86 10.09 -27.25 -3.03
CA ASN A 86 10.96 -28.40 -3.17
C ASN A 86 11.96 -28.15 -4.28
N ARG A 87 13.24 -28.31 -3.96
CA ARG A 87 14.35 -28.13 -4.91
C ARG A 87 14.19 -28.98 -6.18
N ALA A 88 13.66 -30.20 -6.07
CA ALA A 88 13.47 -31.08 -7.23
C ALA A 88 12.47 -30.52 -8.26
N ASN A 89 11.55 -29.63 -7.83
CA ASN A 89 10.58 -29.01 -8.74
C ASN A 89 11.15 -27.83 -9.52
N GLY A 90 12.28 -27.27 -9.08
CA GLY A 90 12.96 -26.17 -9.77
C GLY A 90 12.23 -24.82 -9.81
N ALA A 91 11.01 -24.74 -9.25
CA ALA A 91 10.17 -23.55 -9.27
C ALA A 91 9.82 -23.07 -7.87
N VAL A 92 9.71 -21.76 -7.70
CA VAL A 92 9.23 -21.09 -6.48
C VAL A 92 8.03 -20.22 -6.84
N ASN A 93 6.87 -20.56 -6.33
CA ASN A 93 5.64 -19.78 -6.51
C ASN A 93 5.48 -18.85 -5.31
N LEU A 94 5.27 -17.56 -5.58
CA LEU A 94 5.13 -16.51 -4.58
C LEU A 94 3.75 -15.88 -4.68
N SER A 95 2.99 -15.94 -3.58
CA SER A 95 1.72 -15.20 -3.42
C SER A 95 1.96 -14.04 -2.47
N PHE A 96 1.85 -12.81 -2.99
CA PHE A 96 2.04 -11.59 -2.20
C PHE A 96 0.76 -11.14 -1.52
N ASN A 97 0.88 -10.76 -0.26
CA ASN A 97 -0.19 -10.11 0.50
C ASN A 97 0.16 -8.64 0.71
N HIS A 98 -0.81 -7.77 0.56
CA HIS A 98 -0.69 -6.36 0.94
C HIS A 98 -0.71 -6.23 2.47
N ASN A 99 0.33 -5.64 3.04
CA ASN A 99 0.45 -5.44 4.48
C ASN A 99 -0.18 -4.14 4.98
N LEU A 100 -0.62 -3.29 4.06
CA LEU A 100 -1.23 -2.00 4.33
C LEU A 100 -2.66 -1.96 3.79
N ALA A 101 -3.32 -0.83 3.97
CA ALA A 101 -4.67 -0.57 3.46
C ALA A 101 -4.65 0.54 2.41
N LYS A 102 -5.43 0.36 1.35
CA LYS A 102 -5.64 1.37 0.32
C LYS A 102 -6.90 2.17 0.63
N VAL A 103 -6.81 3.48 0.54
CA VAL A 103 -7.94 4.38 0.74
C VAL A 103 -8.14 5.24 -0.50
N THR A 104 -9.35 5.21 -1.03
CA THR A 104 -9.80 6.11 -2.10
C THR A 104 -10.81 7.10 -1.52
N ILE A 105 -10.61 8.38 -1.79
CA ILE A 105 -11.46 9.46 -1.33
C ILE A 105 -12.04 10.14 -2.56
N THR A 106 -13.37 10.23 -2.64
CA THR A 106 -14.09 10.89 -3.74
C THR A 106 -14.85 12.10 -3.21
N ILE A 107 -14.73 13.23 -3.87
CA ILE A 107 -15.54 14.41 -3.59
C ILE A 107 -16.90 14.20 -4.22
N ASP A 108 -17.92 13.97 -3.38
CA ASP A 108 -19.29 13.67 -3.79
C ASP A 108 -20.05 14.95 -4.13
N LYS A 109 -19.89 15.97 -3.32
CA LYS A 109 -20.54 17.27 -3.55
C LYS A 109 -19.79 18.43 -2.87
N TRP A 110 -20.03 19.62 -3.40
CA TRP A 110 -19.69 20.90 -2.79
C TRP A 110 -20.97 21.55 -2.28
N GLU A 111 -20.93 22.09 -1.08
CA GLU A 111 -22.07 22.83 -0.54
C GLU A 111 -22.23 24.17 -1.27
N ASN A 112 -23.43 24.75 -1.21
CA ASN A 112 -23.83 25.89 -2.03
C ASN A 112 -23.05 27.20 -1.77
N GLU A 113 -22.28 27.26 -0.68
CA GLU A 113 -21.45 28.40 -0.33
C GLU A 113 -20.23 28.60 -1.22
N TYR A 114 -19.87 27.56 -2.01
CA TYR A 114 -18.73 27.61 -2.93
C TYR A 114 -19.14 28.02 -4.33
N LEU A 115 -18.52 29.06 -4.84
CA LEU A 115 -18.57 29.39 -6.28
C LEU A 115 -17.79 28.32 -7.06
N GLU A 116 -18.11 28.14 -8.32
CA GLU A 116 -17.50 27.09 -9.14
C GLU A 116 -15.96 27.18 -9.22
N ASN A 117 -15.46 28.41 -9.35
CA ASN A 117 -14.03 28.70 -9.40
C ASN A 117 -13.30 28.56 -8.06
N GLU A 118 -14.01 28.40 -6.94
CA GLU A 118 -13.47 28.15 -5.61
C GLU A 118 -13.37 26.65 -5.29
N ARG A 119 -13.98 25.80 -6.10
CA ARG A 119 -14.06 24.33 -5.90
C ARG A 119 -12.77 23.63 -6.27
N VAL A 120 -11.69 24.01 -5.60
CA VAL A 120 -10.34 23.49 -5.82
C VAL A 120 -9.82 22.83 -4.55
N ILE A 121 -9.46 21.56 -4.63
CA ILE A 121 -8.73 20.88 -3.58
C ILE A 121 -7.23 21.09 -3.82
N SER A 122 -6.60 21.91 -2.99
CA SER A 122 -5.17 22.21 -3.08
C SER A 122 -4.31 21.07 -2.57
N SER A 123 -4.78 20.36 -1.52
CA SER A 123 -4.14 19.18 -0.94
C SER A 123 -5.18 18.43 -0.12
N LEU A 124 -5.02 17.12 -0.05
CA LEU A 124 -5.76 16.25 0.85
C LEU A 124 -4.78 15.33 1.58
N GLU A 125 -4.86 15.31 2.89
CA GLU A 125 -4.04 14.46 3.73
C GLU A 125 -4.91 13.48 4.50
N LEU A 126 -4.41 12.25 4.63
CA LEU A 126 -5.05 11.16 5.35
C LEU A 126 -4.19 10.76 6.55
N SER A 127 -4.81 10.59 7.71
CA SER A 127 -4.11 10.10 8.89
C SER A 127 -3.76 8.62 8.74
N SER A 128 -2.50 8.26 8.92
CA SER A 128 -2.04 6.89 9.13
C SER A 128 -1.72 6.70 10.61
N LEU A 129 -2.26 5.67 11.26
CA LEU A 129 -2.08 5.44 12.70
C LEU A 129 -0.64 5.07 13.08
N SER A 130 0.15 4.65 12.11
CA SER A 130 1.58 4.35 12.27
C SER A 130 2.36 4.88 11.09
N GLY A 131 3.61 5.29 11.32
CA GLY A 131 4.56 5.68 10.28
C GLY A 131 5.50 4.54 9.89
N VAL A 132 5.75 3.60 10.80
CA VAL A 132 6.57 2.41 10.58
C VAL A 132 5.78 1.17 10.94
N MET A 133 5.83 0.19 10.05
CA MET A 133 5.23 -1.14 10.25
C MET A 133 6.33 -2.18 10.42
N SER A 134 6.07 -3.17 11.24
CA SER A 134 6.94 -4.34 11.45
C SER A 134 6.17 -5.62 11.24
N TYR A 135 6.85 -6.64 10.72
CA TYR A 135 6.30 -7.97 10.50
C TYR A 135 7.22 -9.03 11.11
N ASN A 136 6.75 -9.65 12.18
CA ASN A 136 7.40 -10.80 12.83
C ASN A 136 6.32 -11.84 13.13
N SER A 137 5.98 -12.65 12.14
CA SER A 137 4.82 -13.56 12.12
C SER A 137 3.46 -12.87 12.25
N THR A 138 3.43 -11.67 12.82
CA THR A 138 2.26 -10.78 12.93
C THR A 138 2.65 -9.37 12.53
N LEU A 139 1.69 -8.66 11.95
CA LEU A 139 1.84 -7.27 11.56
C LEU A 139 1.60 -6.36 12.77
N SER A 140 2.48 -5.38 12.98
CA SER A 140 2.35 -4.37 14.05
C SER A 140 2.86 -3.00 13.58
N GLY A 141 2.32 -1.93 14.13
CA GLY A 141 2.74 -0.57 13.86
C GLY A 141 3.44 0.07 15.05
N ASP A 142 4.17 1.17 14.82
CA ASP A 142 4.86 1.96 15.84
C ASP A 142 3.93 2.85 16.66
N ASN A 143 2.64 2.91 16.30
CA ASN A 143 1.62 3.78 16.91
C ASN A 143 2.00 5.28 16.92
N GLN A 144 2.84 5.71 15.98
CA GLN A 144 3.21 7.09 15.75
C GLN A 144 2.46 7.61 14.54
N ALA A 145 1.29 8.17 14.77
CA ALA A 145 0.42 8.65 13.68
C ALA A 145 1.13 9.71 12.83
N LYS A 146 0.89 9.63 11.52
CA LYS A 146 1.42 10.53 10.49
C LYS A 146 0.32 11.02 9.58
N TRP A 147 0.42 12.25 9.12
CA TRP A 147 -0.34 12.74 7.98
C TRP A 147 0.32 12.32 6.68
N VAL A 148 -0.46 11.72 5.80
CA VAL A 148 -0.01 11.22 4.49
C VAL A 148 -0.67 12.08 3.43
N LYS A 149 0.14 12.77 2.62
CA LYS A 149 -0.33 13.51 1.43
C LYS A 149 -0.74 12.52 0.36
N THR A 150 -1.98 12.65 -0.11
CA THR A 150 -2.58 11.71 -1.05
C THR A 150 -2.12 11.95 -2.49
N TYR A 151 -2.11 10.90 -3.29
CA TYR A 151 -2.02 10.97 -4.73
C TYR A 151 -3.35 11.48 -5.32
N THR A 152 -3.27 12.46 -6.19
CA THR A 152 -4.44 12.98 -6.93
C THR A 152 -4.68 12.12 -8.16
N LYS A 153 -5.70 11.27 -8.11
CA LYS A 153 -6.08 10.41 -9.23
C LYS A 153 -6.89 11.17 -10.28
N ASP A 154 -7.79 12.02 -9.84
CA ASP A 154 -8.59 12.95 -10.68
C ASP A 154 -8.70 14.28 -9.93
N ALA A 155 -8.25 15.36 -10.57
CA ALA A 155 -8.16 16.68 -9.96
C ALA A 155 -9.52 17.12 -9.38
N ASN A 156 -9.52 17.57 -8.12
CA ASN A 156 -10.71 18.02 -7.37
C ASN A 156 -11.79 16.94 -7.15
N LYS A 157 -11.55 15.69 -7.56
CA LYS A 157 -12.57 14.63 -7.53
C LYS A 157 -12.14 13.38 -6.79
N SER A 158 -10.92 12.88 -7.01
CA SER A 158 -10.51 11.59 -6.48
C SER A 158 -9.06 11.59 -6.03
N PHE A 159 -8.84 11.06 -4.82
CA PHE A 159 -7.55 11.01 -4.14
C PHE A 159 -7.31 9.60 -3.59
N VAL A 160 -6.07 9.16 -3.57
CA VAL A 160 -5.69 7.82 -3.11
C VAL A 160 -4.50 7.91 -2.18
N ALA A 161 -4.52 7.13 -1.10
CA ALA A 161 -3.36 6.91 -0.24
C ALA A 161 -3.32 5.47 0.27
N ILE A 162 -2.13 5.05 0.67
CA ILE A 162 -1.88 3.79 1.36
C ILE A 162 -1.44 4.12 2.78
N ILE A 163 -2.09 3.50 3.77
CA ILE A 163 -1.92 3.78 5.20
C ILE A 163 -1.79 2.50 6.02
N ALA A 164 -1.30 2.65 7.25
CA ALA A 164 -1.25 1.57 8.21
C ALA A 164 -2.65 1.06 8.56
N PRO A 165 -2.83 -0.27 8.72
CA PRO A 165 -4.01 -0.82 9.35
C PRO A 165 -4.10 -0.41 10.83
N GLY A 166 -5.30 -0.38 11.37
CA GLY A 166 -5.57 -0.03 12.76
C GLY A 166 -7.00 0.46 12.97
N THR A 167 -7.34 0.85 14.21
CA THR A 167 -8.68 1.31 14.56
C THR A 167 -8.64 2.77 14.97
N TYR A 168 -9.38 3.60 14.25
CA TYR A 168 -9.66 4.99 14.60
C TYR A 168 -10.87 5.02 15.54
N ALA A 169 -10.74 5.71 16.68
CA ALA A 169 -11.87 5.96 17.57
C ALA A 169 -12.90 6.89 16.90
N SER A 170 -14.13 6.84 17.37
CA SER A 170 -15.16 7.81 16.98
C SER A 170 -14.70 9.25 17.25
N ALA A 171 -15.12 10.17 16.40
CA ALA A 171 -14.77 11.59 16.42
C ALA A 171 -13.27 11.89 16.20
N THR A 172 -12.48 10.92 15.73
CA THR A 172 -11.08 11.13 15.35
C THR A 172 -11.02 11.93 14.04
N ASN A 173 -10.14 12.94 13.98
CA ASN A 173 -9.82 13.63 12.73
C ASN A 173 -8.99 12.69 11.84
N ILE A 174 -9.61 12.18 10.77
CA ILE A 174 -8.99 11.19 9.87
C ILE A 174 -8.44 11.82 8.59
N MET A 175 -8.98 12.96 8.16
CA MET A 175 -8.55 13.65 6.95
C MET A 175 -8.45 15.15 7.18
N GLN A 176 -7.55 15.78 6.41
CA GLN A 176 -7.40 17.23 6.30
C GLN A 176 -7.54 17.63 4.84
N VAL A 177 -8.53 18.49 4.55
CA VAL A 177 -8.81 18.96 3.19
C VAL A 177 -8.46 20.43 3.07
N TYR A 178 -7.50 20.76 2.23
CA TYR A 178 -7.08 22.13 1.95
C TYR A 178 -7.79 22.62 0.70
N VAL A 179 -8.59 23.65 0.83
CA VAL A 179 -9.45 24.17 -0.25
C VAL A 179 -8.95 25.53 -0.70
N ASN A 180 -8.90 25.74 -2.01
CA ASN A 180 -8.62 27.02 -2.66
C ASN A 180 -7.36 27.74 -2.13
N GLY A 181 -6.28 26.97 -1.88
CA GLY A 181 -5.01 27.49 -1.40
C GLY A 181 -5.01 27.91 0.08
N SER A 182 -6.07 27.62 0.84
CA SER A 182 -6.10 27.86 2.29
C SER A 182 -5.00 27.09 3.00
N THR A 183 -4.36 27.73 3.98
CA THR A 183 -3.38 27.07 4.87
C THR A 183 -4.06 26.39 6.06
N THR A 184 -5.33 26.65 6.31
CA THR A 184 -6.12 26.01 7.35
C THR A 184 -7.00 24.93 6.72
N PRO A 185 -6.79 23.64 7.09
CA PRO A 185 -7.57 22.55 6.50
C PRO A 185 -8.96 22.44 7.12
N LEU A 186 -9.88 21.92 6.32
CA LEU A 186 -11.14 21.39 6.81
C LEU A 186 -10.88 20.00 7.40
N ALA A 187 -11.26 19.79 8.66
CA ALA A 187 -11.14 18.51 9.31
C ALA A 187 -12.31 17.58 8.95
N VAL A 188 -11.99 16.31 8.69
CA VAL A 188 -12.98 15.25 8.48
C VAL A 188 -12.88 14.26 9.64
N LYS A 189 -13.96 14.10 10.39
CA LYS A 189 -14.01 13.22 11.55
C LYS A 189 -14.77 11.92 11.28
N THR A 190 -14.31 10.84 11.89
CA THR A 190 -15.05 9.58 11.92
C THR A 190 -16.36 9.76 12.71
N ARG A 191 -17.44 9.14 12.25
CA ARG A 191 -18.74 9.15 12.94
C ARG A 191 -18.83 8.07 14.03
N SER A 192 -18.13 6.97 13.83
CA SER A 192 -18.04 5.82 14.73
C SER A 192 -16.63 5.27 14.69
N ASN A 193 -16.32 4.27 15.50
CA ASN A 193 -15.06 3.55 15.37
C ASN A 193 -14.93 2.97 13.95
N LEU A 194 -13.75 3.17 13.34
CA LEU A 194 -13.44 2.69 12.01
C LEU A 194 -12.20 1.81 12.09
N THR A 195 -12.35 0.53 11.79
CA THR A 195 -11.21 -0.38 11.66
C THR A 195 -10.81 -0.48 10.19
N VAL A 196 -9.53 -0.25 9.95
CA VAL A 196 -8.86 -0.39 8.65
C VAL A 196 -7.95 -1.60 8.74
N GLU A 197 -8.16 -2.57 7.84
CA GLU A 197 -7.47 -3.86 7.84
C GLU A 197 -6.45 -3.92 6.70
N ALA A 198 -5.36 -4.65 6.91
CA ALA A 198 -4.37 -4.95 5.87
C ALA A 198 -5.01 -5.72 4.70
N GLY A 199 -4.59 -5.42 3.48
CA GLY A 199 -5.10 -6.06 2.27
C GLY A 199 -6.52 -5.64 1.86
N LYS A 200 -7.09 -4.63 2.52
CA LYS A 200 -8.41 -4.10 2.18
C LYS A 200 -8.33 -2.73 1.51
N ALA A 201 -9.31 -2.46 0.66
CA ALA A 201 -9.52 -1.18 -0.01
C ALA A 201 -10.77 -0.50 0.53
N TYR A 202 -10.62 0.74 0.96
CA TYR A 202 -11.68 1.56 1.55
C TYR A 202 -12.02 2.71 0.62
N SER A 203 -13.30 3.00 0.46
CA SER A 203 -13.77 4.14 -0.33
C SER A 203 -14.63 5.05 0.52
N PHE A 204 -14.25 6.33 0.55
CA PHE A 204 -14.96 7.40 1.22
C PHE A 204 -15.54 8.37 0.21
N LYS A 205 -16.72 8.91 0.49
CA LYS A 205 -17.31 10.04 -0.23
C LYS A 205 -17.42 11.23 0.70
N LEU A 206 -16.98 12.40 0.25
CA LEU A 206 -16.98 13.64 1.02
C LEU A 206 -17.91 14.69 0.42
N ALA A 207 -18.58 15.42 1.31
CA ALA A 207 -19.16 16.73 1.02
C ALA A 207 -18.25 17.81 1.59
N ILE A 208 -17.97 18.84 0.79
CA ILE A 208 -17.10 19.96 1.17
C ILE A 208 -17.96 21.18 1.47
N GLY A 209 -17.99 21.59 2.74
CA GLY A 209 -18.58 22.84 3.22
C GLY A 209 -17.52 23.90 3.53
N LYS A 210 -17.91 25.13 3.85
CA LYS A 210 -16.97 26.23 4.17
C LYS A 210 -16.24 26.02 5.50
N ASP A 211 -16.91 25.42 6.47
CA ASP A 211 -16.37 25.28 7.83
C ASP A 211 -15.92 23.83 8.13
N LEU A 212 -16.43 22.85 7.39
CA LEU A 212 -16.10 21.44 7.59
C LEU A 212 -16.35 20.61 6.33
N ALA A 213 -15.64 19.51 6.23
CA ALA A 213 -15.92 18.45 5.27
C ALA A 213 -16.49 17.22 6.01
N THR A 214 -17.46 16.53 5.40
CA THR A 214 -18.15 15.39 6.02
C THR A 214 -18.16 14.17 5.12
N ILE A 215 -18.13 12.97 5.72
CA ILE A 215 -18.36 11.70 5.03
C ILE A 215 -19.85 11.59 4.73
N THR A 216 -20.22 11.50 3.44
CA THR A 216 -21.63 11.52 2.98
C THR A 216 -22.31 10.16 2.99
N SER A 217 -21.55 9.08 2.93
CA SER A 217 -22.08 7.72 2.87
C SER A 217 -21.35 6.78 3.80
N SER A 218 -21.87 5.55 3.95
CA SER A 218 -21.10 4.47 4.57
C SER A 218 -19.81 4.22 3.81
N VAL A 219 -18.74 3.90 4.56
CA VAL A 219 -17.47 3.52 3.97
C VAL A 219 -17.65 2.19 3.24
N THR A 220 -17.31 2.14 1.96
CA THR A 220 -17.31 0.88 1.20
C THR A 220 -15.98 0.19 1.40
N VAL A 221 -16.02 -1.11 1.71
CA VAL A 221 -14.83 -1.95 1.93
C VAL A 221 -14.85 -3.09 0.92
N GLY A 222 -13.71 -3.32 0.28
CA GLY A 222 -13.50 -4.44 -0.64
C GLY A 222 -12.11 -5.03 -0.45
N ASP A 223 -11.86 -6.17 -1.06
CA ASP A 223 -10.52 -6.74 -1.10
C ASP A 223 -9.63 -5.91 -2.02
N TRP A 224 -8.40 -5.68 -1.59
CA TRP A 224 -7.43 -4.97 -2.43
C TRP A 224 -6.87 -5.87 -3.55
N GLY A 225 -7.05 -7.18 -3.40
CA GLY A 225 -6.61 -8.22 -4.30
C GLY A 225 -5.23 -8.75 -3.90
N ASP A 226 -5.09 -10.05 -3.99
CA ASP A 226 -3.81 -10.73 -3.83
C ASP A 226 -3.12 -10.80 -5.19
N VAL A 227 -1.79 -10.71 -5.18
CA VAL A 227 -0.97 -10.87 -6.39
C VAL A 227 -0.37 -12.26 -6.39
N ASP A 228 -0.92 -13.14 -7.23
CA ASP A 228 -0.36 -14.47 -7.48
C ASP A 228 0.67 -14.40 -8.61
N LEU A 229 1.90 -14.79 -8.31
CA LEU A 229 2.95 -14.99 -9.32
C LEU A 229 3.00 -16.48 -9.68
N ASP A 230 2.15 -16.89 -10.61
CA ASP A 230 2.19 -18.25 -11.14
C ASP A 230 3.49 -18.49 -11.94
N ASN A 231 4.20 -19.56 -11.59
CA ASN A 231 5.31 -20.15 -12.34
C ASN A 231 6.51 -19.22 -12.66
N GLN A 232 7.21 -18.76 -11.64
CA GLN A 232 8.54 -18.21 -11.83
C GLN A 232 9.60 -19.29 -11.59
N ASN A 233 10.27 -19.72 -12.66
CA ASN A 233 11.34 -20.70 -12.58
C ASN A 233 12.58 -20.07 -11.92
N ALA A 234 12.94 -20.53 -10.74
CA ALA A 234 14.28 -20.34 -10.20
C ALA A 234 15.23 -21.14 -11.10
N THR A 235 16.12 -20.49 -11.81
CA THR A 235 17.12 -21.15 -12.66
C THR A 235 18.04 -21.98 -11.77
N GLN A 236 18.08 -23.29 -12.01
CA GLN A 236 19.12 -24.15 -11.45
C GLN A 236 20.43 -23.84 -12.21
N GLN A 237 21.45 -23.44 -11.50
CA GLN A 237 22.86 -23.60 -11.89
C GLN A 237 23.59 -24.37 -10.80
#